data_52bee314abfa1e0b9466a2105ef73d9d
#
_entry.id   52bee314abfa1e0b9466a2105ef73d9d
#
_cell.length_a   1.000
_cell.length_b   1.000
_cell.length_c   1.000
_cell.angle_alpha   90.00
_cell.angle_beta   90.00
_cell.angle_gamma   90.00
#
_symmetry.space_group_name_H-M   'P 1'
#
loop_
_entity.id
_entity.type
_entity.pdbx_description
1 polymer ?
#
loop_
_entity_poly.entity_id
_entity_poly.type
_entity_poly.pdbx_seq_one_letter_code
_entity_poly.pdbx_strand_id
1 'polypeptide(L)'
;MAFFATGVAACGPAQRPASGPRPDPGAVVSTLFDAGSVYGAMGLLVAGPPLPFVATLTYVADATADSTLAVFGLSLSNHGLNFQRDGTAFIAHYHVEVAFRADTGSVRQFASDEAVRVRTLPETQRADESVIFQQFIAVPPGVYQVTVTVRDQNGPAASRRERTDTVPRFAGQGMSTPLAVYHGPGRTRASDVPKLLVNPRATVSYGADTLRFYVEAYGERPGARLVARALDQAGHEVWHDTVALAGTEALASGLAQLRPGALPVGAGRFEIGRPGAEAAGTRSAPFLVSFSDQWAITNYDEMISLLRYFERQDWVDKLRHAAPDQRPAVWREFYKATDPVESTPENEAIEGYFRRIQIANQRFRESGEPGWLTDRGEVFITLGDPDDVFDFTTDISRSGVRGVRWTYNTLRLTLFFQDNTGFGRFRLTPLSRAEYQRVVAQQRRRQ
;
A
#
# COMPACT_ATOMS: atom_id res chain seq x y z
N MET A 1 -43.68 62.18 -8.54
CA MET A 1 -42.80 61.67 -9.64
C MET A 1 -41.85 60.67 -9.05
N ALA A 2 -42.14 59.39 -9.25
CA ALA A 2 -41.32 58.26 -8.77
C ALA A 2 -40.58 57.68 -9.98
N PHE A 3 -39.27 57.62 -9.94
CA PHE A 3 -38.45 56.97 -10.97
C PHE A 3 -38.16 55.55 -10.52
N PHE A 4 -38.67 54.57 -11.31
CA PHE A 4 -38.24 53.15 -11.21
C PHE A 4 -36.98 52.97 -12.03
N ALA A 5 -35.90 52.48 -11.39
CA ALA A 5 -34.70 52.02 -12.05
C ALA A 5 -34.76 50.49 -12.16
N THR A 6 -34.90 50.00 -13.37
CA THR A 6 -34.82 48.57 -13.72
C THR A 6 -33.36 48.16 -13.85
N GLY A 7 -32.87 47.31 -12.88
CA GLY A 7 -31.57 46.72 -12.95
C GLY A 7 -31.59 45.47 -13.87
N VAL A 8 -30.79 45.49 -14.94
CA VAL A 8 -30.52 44.35 -15.81
C VAL A 8 -29.45 43.52 -15.17
N ALA A 9 -29.77 42.29 -14.71
CA ALA A 9 -28.83 41.31 -14.26
C ALA A 9 -28.13 40.66 -15.46
N ALA A 10 -26.85 40.96 -15.66
CA ALA A 10 -26.00 40.29 -16.64
C ALA A 10 -25.58 38.92 -16.10
N CYS A 11 -26.06 37.83 -16.71
CA CYS A 11 -25.56 36.49 -16.54
C CYS A 11 -24.14 36.39 -17.13
N GLY A 12 -23.10 36.45 -16.29
CA GLY A 12 -21.76 36.10 -16.70
C GLY A 12 -21.64 34.57 -16.93
N PRO A 13 -20.83 34.12 -17.90
CA PRO A 13 -20.63 32.70 -18.13
C PRO A 13 -19.96 32.09 -16.90
N ALA A 14 -20.52 30.99 -16.39
CA ALA A 14 -19.95 30.20 -15.31
C ALA A 14 -18.56 29.71 -15.74
N GLN A 15 -17.52 30.22 -15.08
CA GLN A 15 -16.16 29.74 -15.24
C GLN A 15 -16.11 28.30 -14.74
N ARG A 16 -15.89 27.35 -15.68
CA ARG A 16 -15.51 25.97 -15.32
C ARG A 16 -14.24 26.03 -14.49
N PRO A 17 -14.14 25.31 -13.37
CA PRO A 17 -12.88 25.20 -12.62
C PRO A 17 -11.81 24.69 -13.57
N ALA A 18 -10.68 25.40 -13.64
CA ALA A 18 -9.54 24.99 -14.42
C ALA A 18 -9.10 23.60 -13.93
N SER A 19 -9.20 22.60 -14.77
CA SER A 19 -8.65 21.28 -14.52
C SER A 19 -7.15 21.48 -14.33
N GLY A 20 -6.63 21.21 -13.11
CA GLY A 20 -5.19 21.18 -12.86
C GLY A 20 -4.47 20.29 -13.86
N PRO A 21 -3.14 20.47 -14.04
CA PRO A 21 -2.39 19.66 -14.99
C PRO A 21 -2.62 18.17 -14.68
N ARG A 22 -3.07 17.41 -15.69
CA ARG A 22 -3.20 15.95 -15.54
C ARG A 22 -1.82 15.37 -15.22
N PRO A 23 -1.70 14.54 -14.16
CA PRO A 23 -0.42 13.90 -13.85
C PRO A 23 0.06 13.10 -15.07
N ASP A 24 1.37 13.10 -15.30
CA ASP A 24 1.99 12.27 -16.34
C ASP A 24 1.67 10.79 -16.04
N PRO A 25 1.03 10.06 -16.97
CA PRO A 25 0.71 8.65 -16.76
C PRO A 25 1.94 7.78 -16.44
N GLY A 26 3.13 8.18 -16.90
CA GLY A 26 4.38 7.49 -16.59
C GLY A 26 4.88 7.75 -15.17
N ALA A 27 4.68 8.95 -14.64
CA ALA A 27 4.97 9.27 -13.25
C ALA A 27 4.04 8.50 -12.31
N VAL A 28 2.77 8.40 -12.66
CA VAL A 28 1.77 7.63 -11.92
C VAL A 28 2.20 6.16 -11.77
N VAL A 29 2.55 5.48 -12.89
CA VAL A 29 2.95 4.07 -12.84
C VAL A 29 4.24 3.87 -12.04
N SER A 30 5.20 4.80 -12.09
CA SER A 30 6.42 4.68 -11.28
C SER A 30 6.16 4.84 -9.78
N THR A 31 5.21 5.69 -9.38
CA THR A 31 4.84 5.86 -7.97
C THR A 31 4.02 4.70 -7.41
N LEU A 32 3.26 3.99 -8.25
CA LEU A 32 2.49 2.80 -7.84
C LEU A 32 3.36 1.68 -7.26
N PHE A 33 4.61 1.59 -7.71
CA PHE A 33 5.55 0.56 -7.25
C PHE A 33 6.50 1.06 -6.15
N ASP A 34 6.33 2.31 -5.70
CA ASP A 34 7.06 2.89 -4.58
C ASP A 34 6.16 2.99 -3.34
N ALA A 35 5.67 1.84 -2.88
CA ALA A 35 4.90 1.78 -1.63
C ALA A 35 5.68 2.34 -0.43
N GLY A 36 7.02 2.24 -0.47
CA GLY A 36 7.89 2.79 0.57
C GLY A 36 7.75 4.29 0.74
N SER A 37 7.62 5.06 -0.34
CA SER A 37 7.43 6.52 -0.25
C SER A 37 6.09 6.89 0.37
N VAL A 38 5.01 6.12 0.10
CA VAL A 38 3.69 6.33 0.72
C VAL A 38 3.76 6.09 2.22
N TYR A 39 4.33 4.96 2.65
CA TYR A 39 4.52 4.66 4.07
C TYR A 39 5.43 5.67 4.77
N GLY A 40 6.49 6.13 4.10
CA GLY A 40 7.37 7.19 4.61
C GLY A 40 6.63 8.51 4.78
N ALA A 41 5.78 8.91 3.85
CA ALA A 41 4.94 10.11 3.93
C ALA A 41 3.90 10.00 5.06
N MET A 42 3.44 8.80 5.41
CA MET A 42 2.60 8.53 6.58
C MET A 42 3.37 8.61 7.91
N GLY A 43 4.70 8.78 7.89
CA GLY A 43 5.53 8.87 9.09
C GLY A 43 5.97 7.52 9.66
N LEU A 44 5.82 6.42 8.92
CA LEU A 44 6.35 5.12 9.31
C LEU A 44 7.86 5.04 9.08
N LEU A 45 8.53 4.12 9.77
CA LEU A 45 9.94 3.83 9.56
C LEU A 45 10.07 2.90 8.35
N VAL A 46 10.61 3.40 7.26
CA VAL A 46 10.71 2.66 5.99
C VAL A 46 12.15 2.55 5.55
N ALA A 47 12.59 1.35 5.23
CA ALA A 47 13.84 1.11 4.52
C ALA A 47 13.55 0.52 3.14
N GLY A 48 14.34 0.96 2.16
CA GLY A 48 14.33 0.42 0.80
C GLY A 48 15.29 -0.78 0.62
N PRO A 49 15.59 -1.13 -0.66
CA PRO A 49 16.55 -2.20 -0.96
C PRO A 49 17.89 -1.99 -0.26
N PRO A 50 18.65 -3.07 0.06
CA PRO A 50 18.46 -4.44 -0.42
C PRO A 50 17.47 -5.30 0.39
N LEU A 51 17.07 -4.90 1.60
CA LEU A 51 16.09 -5.63 2.42
C LEU A 51 14.97 -4.66 2.86
N PRO A 52 13.93 -4.47 2.03
CA PRO A 52 12.87 -3.52 2.32
C PRO A 52 12.07 -3.92 3.56
N PHE A 53 11.79 -2.96 4.44
CA PHE A 53 10.89 -3.14 5.56
C PHE A 53 10.04 -1.89 5.84
N VAL A 54 8.90 -2.10 6.48
CA VAL A 54 8.08 -1.05 7.08
C VAL A 54 7.94 -1.33 8.57
N ALA A 55 8.17 -0.33 9.41
CA ALA A 55 8.02 -0.49 10.85
C ALA A 55 7.24 0.67 11.46
N THR A 56 6.48 0.34 12.50
CA THR A 56 5.80 1.29 13.38
C THR A 56 6.42 1.27 14.77
N LEU A 57 6.41 2.42 15.43
CA LEU A 57 6.83 2.57 16.81
C LEU A 57 5.84 3.49 17.51
N THR A 58 5.17 2.96 18.52
CA THR A 58 4.15 3.66 19.31
C THR A 58 4.41 3.41 20.79
N TYR A 59 3.87 4.23 21.66
CA TYR A 59 4.16 4.21 23.08
C TYR A 59 2.89 4.07 23.92
N VAL A 60 2.96 3.23 24.95
CA VAL A 60 1.95 3.04 25.98
C VAL A 60 2.59 3.13 27.38
N ALA A 61 1.79 3.35 28.42
CA ALA A 61 2.33 3.37 29.78
C ALA A 61 3.00 2.04 30.16
N ASP A 62 4.04 2.11 30.95
CA ASP A 62 4.64 0.95 31.61
C ASP A 62 4.18 0.87 33.07
N ALA A 63 4.64 -0.13 33.81
CA ALA A 63 4.33 -0.37 35.21
C ALA A 63 4.62 0.84 36.13
N THR A 64 5.62 1.65 35.78
CA THR A 64 6.05 2.84 36.51
C THR A 64 6.14 4.06 35.62
N ALA A 65 5.98 5.25 36.18
CA ALA A 65 6.06 6.51 35.43
C ALA A 65 7.49 6.85 34.91
N ASP A 66 8.51 6.13 35.36
CA ASP A 66 9.90 6.30 34.91
C ASP A 66 10.25 5.41 33.70
N SER A 67 9.31 4.59 33.27
CA SER A 67 9.42 3.75 32.10
C SER A 67 8.19 3.90 31.22
N THR A 68 8.39 3.77 29.92
CA THR A 68 7.34 3.74 28.89
C THR A 68 7.56 2.51 28.04
N LEU A 69 6.49 1.80 27.73
CA LEU A 69 6.55 0.62 26.91
C LEU A 69 6.45 1.05 25.43
N ALA A 70 7.55 0.93 24.70
CA ALA A 70 7.58 1.10 23.26
C ALA A 70 7.01 -0.17 22.59
N VAL A 71 5.97 0.00 21.80
CA VAL A 71 5.35 -1.05 20.97
C VAL A 71 5.97 -0.95 19.59
N PHE A 72 6.84 -1.87 19.26
CA PHE A 72 7.51 -1.96 17.97
C PHE A 72 6.85 -3.04 17.13
N GLY A 73 6.49 -2.70 15.89
CA GLY A 73 5.99 -3.62 14.87
C GLY A 73 6.79 -3.47 13.59
N LEU A 74 7.18 -4.59 12.99
CA LEU A 74 7.95 -4.65 11.74
C LEU A 74 7.26 -5.56 10.75
N SER A 75 7.22 -5.15 9.50
CA SER A 75 6.70 -5.90 8.36
C SER A 75 7.81 -6.10 7.33
N LEU A 76 8.00 -7.35 6.92
CA LEU A 76 8.87 -7.78 5.84
C LEU A 76 8.08 -8.58 4.81
N SER A 77 8.58 -8.65 3.58
CA SER A 77 8.13 -9.61 2.58
C SER A 77 9.09 -10.79 2.48
N ASN A 78 8.56 -11.98 2.19
CA ASN A 78 9.39 -13.18 1.98
C ASN A 78 10.39 -12.97 0.84
N HIS A 79 9.97 -12.29 -0.23
CA HIS A 79 10.85 -11.98 -1.38
C HIS A 79 12.15 -11.24 -0.99
N GLY A 80 12.15 -10.51 0.13
CA GLY A 80 13.35 -9.80 0.63
C GLY A 80 14.36 -10.71 1.33
N LEU A 81 14.01 -11.96 1.66
CA LEU A 81 14.83 -12.89 2.43
C LEU A 81 15.38 -14.02 1.54
N ASN A 82 16.58 -14.52 1.88
CA ASN A 82 17.16 -15.68 1.21
C ASN A 82 16.74 -16.97 1.91
N PHE A 83 15.84 -17.72 1.26
CA PHE A 83 15.38 -19.00 1.76
C PHE A 83 16.32 -20.14 1.37
N GLN A 84 16.62 -21.01 2.31
CA GLN A 84 17.34 -22.25 2.10
C GLN A 84 16.39 -23.44 2.23
N ARG A 85 16.66 -24.51 1.49
CA ARG A 85 15.86 -25.72 1.59
C ARG A 85 16.14 -26.43 2.91
N ASP A 86 15.08 -26.78 3.63
CA ASP A 86 15.12 -27.53 4.89
C ASP A 86 14.14 -28.69 4.81
N GLY A 87 14.64 -29.85 4.35
CA GLY A 87 13.83 -31.03 4.05
C GLY A 87 12.81 -30.78 2.96
N THR A 88 11.52 -30.84 3.31
CA THR A 88 10.40 -30.57 2.42
C THR A 88 9.92 -29.12 2.43
N ALA A 89 10.54 -28.25 3.22
CA ALA A 89 10.19 -26.87 3.39
C ALA A 89 11.35 -25.93 3.02
N PHE A 90 11.14 -24.64 3.16
CA PHE A 90 12.14 -23.60 2.99
C PHE A 90 12.18 -22.75 4.27
N ILE A 91 13.38 -22.37 4.70
CA ILE A 91 13.61 -21.56 5.89
C ILE A 91 14.51 -20.37 5.57
N ALA A 92 14.17 -19.21 6.08
CA ALA A 92 15.03 -18.02 6.09
C ALA A 92 15.25 -17.58 7.53
N HIS A 93 16.46 -17.12 7.85
CA HIS A 93 16.81 -16.55 9.14
C HIS A 93 17.12 -15.07 8.96
N TYR A 94 16.62 -14.24 9.86
CA TYR A 94 16.91 -12.82 9.87
C TYR A 94 17.13 -12.29 11.28
N HIS A 95 17.88 -11.20 11.39
CA HIS A 95 18.18 -10.51 12.62
C HIS A 95 17.50 -9.17 12.65
N VAL A 96 16.82 -8.83 13.76
CA VAL A 96 16.22 -7.52 14.00
C VAL A 96 16.87 -6.89 15.21
N GLU A 97 17.30 -5.64 15.07
CA GLU A 97 17.84 -4.83 16.14
C GLU A 97 17.11 -3.49 16.21
N VAL A 98 16.69 -3.10 17.42
CA VAL A 98 16.11 -1.78 17.70
C VAL A 98 16.91 -1.14 18.82
N ALA A 99 17.53 0.00 18.55
CA ALA A 99 18.35 0.73 19.52
C ALA A 99 17.80 2.16 19.74
N PHE A 100 17.70 2.55 21.00
CA PHE A 100 17.35 3.89 21.46
C PHE A 100 18.60 4.52 22.06
N ARG A 101 19.17 5.50 21.39
CA ARG A 101 20.38 6.21 21.85
C ARG A 101 19.99 7.62 22.30
N ALA A 102 20.21 7.93 23.59
CA ALA A 102 20.05 9.27 24.10
C ALA A 102 21.29 10.14 23.84
N ASP A 103 21.13 11.47 23.84
CA ASP A 103 22.24 12.43 23.68
C ASP A 103 23.29 12.27 24.81
N THR A 104 22.88 11.79 25.99
CA THR A 104 23.77 11.46 27.10
C THR A 104 24.68 10.27 26.86
N GLY A 105 24.51 9.58 25.70
CA GLY A 105 25.26 8.38 25.36
C GLY A 105 24.67 7.06 25.89
N SER A 106 23.61 7.13 26.72
CA SER A 106 22.90 5.92 27.17
C SER A 106 22.19 5.24 25.99
N VAL A 107 22.25 3.90 25.95
CA VAL A 107 21.62 3.10 24.90
C VAL A 107 20.71 2.06 25.52
N ARG A 108 19.46 1.97 25.02
CA ARG A 108 18.58 0.82 25.23
C ARG A 108 18.48 0.08 23.91
N GLN A 109 18.76 -1.20 23.93
CA GLN A 109 18.84 -2.04 22.73
C GLN A 109 18.05 -3.32 22.94
N PHE A 110 17.34 -3.71 21.92
CA PHE A 110 16.72 -5.02 21.77
C PHE A 110 17.24 -5.64 20.48
N ALA A 111 17.58 -6.93 20.53
CA ALA A 111 17.97 -7.69 19.34
C ALA A 111 17.36 -9.09 19.41
N SER A 112 16.96 -9.63 18.28
CA SER A 112 16.40 -10.97 18.15
C SER A 112 16.81 -11.61 16.83
N ASP A 113 17.05 -12.92 16.87
CA ASP A 113 17.24 -13.78 15.71
C ASP A 113 15.94 -14.55 15.46
N GLU A 114 15.39 -14.41 14.28
CA GLU A 114 14.08 -14.93 13.92
C GLU A 114 14.17 -15.86 12.70
N ALA A 115 13.20 -16.73 12.54
CA ALA A 115 13.12 -17.66 11.42
C ALA A 115 11.73 -17.64 10.77
N VAL A 116 11.73 -17.62 9.45
CA VAL A 116 10.52 -17.79 8.63
C VAL A 116 10.58 -19.14 7.95
N ARG A 117 9.53 -19.94 8.11
CA ARG A 117 9.40 -21.25 7.47
C ARG A 117 8.19 -21.30 6.57
N VAL A 118 8.40 -21.65 5.31
CA VAL A 118 7.34 -21.80 4.29
C VAL A 118 7.40 -23.20 3.66
N ARG A 119 6.29 -23.66 3.09
CA ARG A 119 6.17 -25.01 2.58
C ARG A 119 6.54 -25.14 1.10
N THR A 120 6.32 -24.08 0.34
CA THR A 120 6.46 -24.12 -1.13
C THR A 120 7.41 -23.06 -1.64
N LEU A 121 8.02 -23.29 -2.79
CA LEU A 121 8.88 -22.31 -3.45
C LEU A 121 8.14 -21.01 -3.82
N PRO A 122 6.89 -21.04 -4.34
CA PRO A 122 6.15 -19.80 -4.58
C PRO A 122 5.99 -18.92 -3.32
N GLU A 123 5.77 -19.50 -2.14
CA GLU A 123 5.65 -18.73 -0.91
C GLU A 123 6.94 -17.97 -0.56
N THR A 124 8.13 -18.43 -0.97
CA THR A 124 9.40 -17.70 -0.77
C THR A 124 9.46 -16.41 -1.59
N GLN A 125 8.68 -16.31 -2.66
CA GLN A 125 8.67 -15.18 -3.59
C GLN A 125 7.55 -14.18 -3.31
N ARG A 126 6.80 -14.36 -2.23
CA ARG A 126 5.72 -13.43 -1.85
C ARG A 126 6.28 -12.05 -1.55
N ALA A 127 5.72 -11.04 -2.20
CA ALA A 127 6.13 -9.64 -2.04
C ALA A 127 5.19 -8.83 -1.13
N ASP A 128 4.07 -9.43 -0.70
CA ASP A 128 3.13 -8.88 0.26
C ASP A 128 3.70 -8.87 1.71
N GLU A 129 2.88 -8.45 2.69
CA GLU A 129 3.23 -8.53 4.10
C GLU A 129 3.22 -9.98 4.58
N SER A 130 4.32 -10.70 4.37
CA SER A 130 4.43 -12.13 4.69
C SER A 130 4.99 -12.39 6.08
N VAL A 131 5.74 -11.45 6.64
CA VAL A 131 6.41 -11.58 7.94
C VAL A 131 6.07 -10.40 8.82
N ILE A 132 5.49 -10.66 9.98
CA ILE A 132 5.24 -9.66 11.01
C ILE A 132 6.07 -10.03 12.24
N PHE A 133 6.94 -9.10 12.64
CA PHE A 133 7.67 -9.16 13.90
C PHE A 133 7.16 -8.07 14.83
N GLN A 134 6.98 -8.38 16.11
CA GLN A 134 6.61 -7.37 17.10
C GLN A 134 7.37 -7.56 18.41
N GLN A 135 7.65 -6.44 19.09
CA GLN A 135 8.32 -6.43 20.37
C GLN A 135 7.84 -5.27 21.25
N PHE A 136 7.87 -5.53 22.55
CA PHE A 136 7.57 -4.54 23.57
C PHE A 136 8.85 -4.25 24.36
N ILE A 137 9.29 -2.97 24.34
CA ILE A 137 10.59 -2.56 24.86
C ILE A 137 10.38 -1.48 25.92
N ALA A 138 10.79 -1.73 27.16
CA ALA A 138 10.76 -0.73 28.23
C ALA A 138 11.87 0.30 28.04
N VAL A 139 11.50 1.58 27.86
CA VAL A 139 12.41 2.71 27.61
C VAL A 139 12.07 3.86 28.54
N PRO A 140 13.04 4.50 29.22
CA PRO A 140 12.79 5.72 29.98
C PRO A 140 12.25 6.84 29.08
N PRO A 141 11.37 7.72 29.60
CA PRO A 141 10.93 8.91 28.85
C PRO A 141 12.10 9.80 28.48
N GLY A 142 12.11 10.34 27.25
CA GLY A 142 13.20 11.19 26.74
C GLY A 142 13.21 11.30 25.24
N VAL A 143 14.19 12.02 24.70
CA VAL A 143 14.45 12.12 23.27
C VAL A 143 15.56 11.13 22.89
N TYR A 144 15.33 10.37 21.82
CA TYR A 144 16.24 9.32 21.37
C TYR A 144 16.43 9.36 19.86
N GLN A 145 17.66 9.07 19.44
CA GLN A 145 17.90 8.58 18.07
C GLN A 145 17.56 7.08 18.06
N VAL A 146 16.45 6.75 17.40
CA VAL A 146 16.00 5.37 17.24
C VAL A 146 16.57 4.81 15.95
N THR A 147 17.24 3.68 16.05
CA THR A 147 17.79 2.94 14.91
C THR A 147 17.12 1.58 14.82
N VAL A 148 16.60 1.24 13.64
CA VAL A 148 16.10 -0.10 13.31
C VAL A 148 17.03 -0.69 12.27
N THR A 149 17.58 -1.87 12.54
CA THR A 149 18.42 -2.64 11.62
C THR A 149 17.82 -4.00 11.40
N VAL A 150 17.71 -4.41 10.13
CA VAL A 150 17.29 -5.75 9.75
C VAL A 150 18.35 -6.36 8.86
N ARG A 151 18.75 -7.60 9.12
CA ARG A 151 19.76 -8.34 8.36
C ARG A 151 19.23 -9.72 8.00
N ASP A 152 19.39 -10.09 6.75
CA ASP A 152 19.22 -11.47 6.31
C ASP A 152 20.45 -12.28 6.77
N GLN A 153 20.26 -13.35 7.53
CA GLN A 153 21.36 -14.19 8.00
C GLN A 153 21.76 -15.28 6.98
N ASN A 154 20.92 -15.50 5.97
CA ASN A 154 21.21 -16.46 4.90
C ASN A 154 21.83 -15.75 3.67
N GLY A 155 21.97 -14.42 3.70
CA GLY A 155 22.49 -13.62 2.60
C GLY A 155 23.14 -12.31 3.05
N PRO A 156 23.67 -11.52 2.11
CA PRO A 156 24.33 -10.26 2.42
C PRO A 156 23.37 -9.08 2.64
N ALA A 157 22.06 -9.27 2.45
CA ALA A 157 21.09 -8.18 2.48
C ALA A 157 20.91 -7.65 3.92
N ALA A 158 21.04 -6.34 4.06
CA ALA A 158 20.78 -5.64 5.32
C ALA A 158 20.26 -4.24 5.03
N SER A 159 19.32 -3.77 5.83
CA SER A 159 18.83 -2.40 5.77
C SER A 159 18.76 -1.79 7.16
N ARG A 160 18.98 -0.47 7.20
CA ARG A 160 18.97 0.33 8.42
C ARG A 160 18.16 1.58 8.22
N ARG A 161 17.35 1.95 9.24
CA ARG A 161 16.63 3.21 9.27
C ARG A 161 16.80 3.89 10.62
N GLU A 162 16.92 5.21 10.57
CA GLU A 162 17.05 6.03 11.77
C GLU A 162 15.99 7.14 11.80
N ARG A 163 15.54 7.46 13.02
CA ARG A 163 14.62 8.56 13.27
C ARG A 163 14.85 9.11 14.69
N THR A 164 14.82 10.43 14.86
CA THR A 164 14.68 11.02 16.19
C THR A 164 13.24 10.84 16.65
N ASP A 165 13.05 10.33 17.86
CA ASP A 165 11.73 10.10 18.44
C ASP A 165 11.69 10.54 19.90
N THR A 166 10.52 10.96 20.36
CA THR A 166 10.29 11.33 21.75
C THR A 166 9.47 10.26 22.44
N VAL A 167 10.09 9.58 23.40
CA VAL A 167 9.43 8.61 24.29
C VAL A 167 8.66 9.42 25.35
N PRO A 168 7.31 9.38 25.35
CA PRO A 168 6.51 10.18 26.26
C PRO A 168 6.54 9.65 27.68
N ARG A 169 6.31 10.51 28.66
CA ARG A 169 6.02 10.10 30.03
C ARG A 169 4.51 10.00 30.20
N PHE A 170 4.02 8.86 30.66
CA PHE A 170 2.63 8.66 31.03
C PHE A 170 2.49 8.83 32.55
N ALA A 171 2.05 10.00 33.00
CA ALA A 171 1.78 10.32 34.39
C ALA A 171 0.44 11.02 34.52
N GLY A 172 -0.43 10.55 35.44
CA GLY A 172 -1.75 11.11 35.62
C GLY A 172 -2.72 10.85 34.46
N GLN A 173 -3.50 11.86 34.09
CA GLN A 173 -4.43 11.74 32.97
C GLN A 173 -3.72 11.83 31.62
N GLY A 174 -4.03 10.92 30.73
CA GLY A 174 -3.40 10.87 29.41
C GLY A 174 -4.04 9.86 28.47
N MET A 175 -3.51 9.79 27.26
CA MET A 175 -3.96 8.86 26.24
C MET A 175 -2.77 8.48 25.33
N SER A 176 -2.66 7.20 24.98
CA SER A 176 -1.67 6.74 24.00
C SER A 176 -2.00 7.26 22.61
N THR A 177 -1.01 7.28 21.72
CA THR A 177 -1.28 7.36 20.28
C THR A 177 -2.04 6.10 19.84
N PRO A 178 -3.08 6.21 18.98
CA PRO A 178 -3.76 5.05 18.44
C PRO A 178 -2.79 4.14 17.68
N LEU A 179 -2.88 2.85 17.91
CA LEU A 179 -2.05 1.83 17.27
C LEU A 179 -2.89 0.98 16.33
N ALA A 180 -2.53 0.93 15.06
CA ALA A 180 -3.17 0.03 14.12
C ALA A 180 -2.85 -1.43 14.50
N VAL A 181 -3.91 -2.28 14.57
CA VAL A 181 -3.77 -3.68 14.98
C VAL A 181 -4.63 -4.58 14.07
N TYR A 182 -4.18 -5.80 13.84
CA TYR A 182 -5.00 -6.83 13.22
C TYR A 182 -6.05 -7.35 14.18
N HIS A 183 -5.66 -7.63 15.41
CA HIS A 183 -6.55 -8.07 16.49
C HIS A 183 -5.88 -7.96 17.86
N GLY A 184 -6.66 -8.18 18.90
CA GLY A 184 -6.23 -8.37 20.28
C GLY A 184 -7.06 -7.56 21.26
N PRO A 185 -7.28 -8.10 22.48
CA PRO A 185 -8.04 -7.43 23.52
C PRO A 185 -7.24 -6.34 24.26
N GLY A 186 -5.94 -6.21 24.01
CA GLY A 186 -5.06 -5.31 24.76
C GLY A 186 -4.68 -5.85 26.14
N ARG A 187 -4.73 -4.98 27.16
CA ARG A 187 -4.38 -5.31 28.55
C ARG A 187 -5.26 -4.53 29.51
N THR A 188 -5.29 -4.98 30.77
CA THR A 188 -6.08 -4.36 31.84
C THR A 188 -5.22 -3.72 32.93
N ARG A 189 -3.90 -3.96 32.93
CA ARG A 189 -2.93 -3.38 33.87
C ARG A 189 -1.68 -2.93 33.10
N ALA A 190 -1.11 -1.82 33.50
CA ALA A 190 0.10 -1.27 32.87
C ALA A 190 1.32 -2.20 33.01
N SER A 191 1.36 -3.04 34.05
CA SER A 191 2.41 -4.06 34.23
C SER A 191 2.32 -5.26 33.28
N ASP A 192 1.18 -5.44 32.60
CA ASP A 192 1.00 -6.57 31.69
C ASP A 192 1.48 -6.17 30.29
N VAL A 193 2.01 -7.13 29.55
CA VAL A 193 2.30 -6.95 28.12
C VAL A 193 0.97 -6.93 27.34
N PRO A 194 0.73 -5.94 26.46
CA PRO A 194 -0.48 -5.89 25.67
C PRO A 194 -0.65 -7.13 24.78
N LYS A 195 -1.80 -7.76 24.81
CA LYS A 195 -2.13 -8.89 23.94
C LYS A 195 -2.70 -8.37 22.63
N LEU A 196 -1.84 -7.99 21.73
CA LEU A 196 -2.15 -7.39 20.43
C LEU A 196 -1.34 -8.05 19.33
N LEU A 197 -1.89 -8.10 18.12
CA LEU A 197 -1.12 -8.28 16.90
C LEU A 197 -1.11 -6.94 16.15
N VAL A 198 0.05 -6.31 16.14
CA VAL A 198 0.26 -5.00 15.49
C VAL A 198 0.10 -5.12 13.98
N ASN A 199 -0.50 -4.11 13.36
CA ASN A 199 -0.46 -3.90 11.92
C ASN A 199 0.64 -2.85 11.61
N PRO A 200 1.86 -3.27 11.27
CA PRO A 200 3.01 -2.36 11.16
C PRO A 200 2.89 -1.35 10.04
N ARG A 201 2.12 -1.67 9.01
CA ARG A 201 1.87 -0.81 7.84
C ARG A 201 0.67 0.11 8.03
N ALA A 202 -0.17 -0.15 9.05
CA ALA A 202 -1.46 0.52 9.24
C ALA A 202 -2.31 0.49 7.96
N THR A 203 -2.26 -0.61 7.22
CA THR A 203 -2.89 -0.80 5.91
C THR A 203 -4.00 -1.83 6.00
N VAL A 204 -5.06 -1.61 5.23
CA VAL A 204 -6.13 -2.59 5.01
C VAL A 204 -6.50 -2.69 3.55
N SER A 205 -6.94 -3.88 3.15
CA SER A 205 -7.43 -4.16 1.81
C SER A 205 -8.79 -3.50 1.56
N TYR A 206 -8.91 -2.79 0.45
CA TYR A 206 -10.13 -2.07 0.10
C TYR A 206 -11.34 -3.00 -0.02
N GLY A 207 -12.37 -2.67 0.75
CA GLY A 207 -13.64 -3.42 0.75
C GLY A 207 -13.60 -4.79 1.43
N ALA A 208 -12.43 -5.32 1.84
CA ALA A 208 -12.29 -6.66 2.39
C ALA A 208 -12.14 -6.67 3.91
N ASP A 209 -11.23 -5.88 4.46
CA ASP A 209 -10.82 -5.98 5.86
C ASP A 209 -11.33 -4.84 6.74
N THR A 210 -11.40 -5.11 8.04
CA THR A 210 -11.70 -4.11 9.07
C THR A 210 -10.41 -3.51 9.58
N LEU A 211 -10.26 -2.19 9.43
CA LEU A 211 -9.19 -1.44 10.07
C LEU A 211 -9.48 -1.28 11.56
N ARG A 212 -8.52 -1.59 12.42
CA ARG A 212 -8.68 -1.50 13.86
C ARG A 212 -7.61 -0.63 14.47
N PHE A 213 -8.02 0.26 15.40
CA PHE A 213 -7.11 1.07 16.20
C PHE A 213 -7.32 0.79 17.68
N TYR A 214 -6.26 0.35 18.33
CA TYR A 214 -6.18 0.20 19.77
C TYR A 214 -5.70 1.50 20.41
N VAL A 215 -6.30 1.89 21.54
CA VAL A 215 -5.91 3.07 22.33
C VAL A 215 -5.99 2.73 23.82
N GLU A 216 -5.05 3.27 24.58
CA GLU A 216 -5.10 3.29 26.05
C GLU A 216 -5.36 4.69 26.57
N ALA A 217 -6.14 4.78 27.61
CA ALA A 217 -6.40 6.01 28.33
C ALA A 217 -6.13 5.81 29.82
N TYR A 218 -5.54 6.79 30.44
CA TYR A 218 -5.08 6.79 31.82
C TYR A 218 -5.80 7.87 32.61
N GLY A 219 -6.18 7.60 33.85
CA GLY A 219 -6.93 8.52 34.69
C GLY A 219 -8.36 8.78 34.22
N GLU A 220 -8.94 7.85 33.45
CA GLU A 220 -10.31 7.93 32.95
C GLU A 220 -11.27 7.15 33.82
N ARG A 221 -12.51 7.64 33.94
CA ARG A 221 -13.56 6.91 34.66
C ARG A 221 -13.92 5.64 33.90
N PRO A 222 -14.20 4.51 34.60
CA PRO A 222 -14.72 3.33 33.98
C PRO A 222 -15.98 3.62 33.14
N GLY A 223 -16.03 3.09 31.91
CA GLY A 223 -17.12 3.34 30.97
C GLY A 223 -17.07 4.67 30.23
N ALA A 224 -16.01 5.44 30.38
CA ALA A 224 -15.78 6.67 29.58
C ALA A 224 -15.81 6.33 28.09
N ARG A 225 -16.21 7.30 27.28
CA ARG A 225 -16.26 7.17 25.82
C ARG A 225 -15.37 8.18 25.16
N LEU A 226 -14.70 7.75 24.09
CA LEU A 226 -13.92 8.61 23.22
C LEU A 226 -14.65 8.78 21.89
N VAL A 227 -14.53 9.95 21.28
CA VAL A 227 -14.99 10.21 19.90
C VAL A 227 -13.85 9.89 18.96
N ALA A 228 -14.12 9.03 18.00
CA ALA A 228 -13.18 8.64 16.97
C ALA A 228 -13.69 9.07 15.60
N ARG A 229 -12.77 9.52 14.73
CA ARG A 229 -13.08 9.88 13.34
C ARG A 229 -11.94 9.50 12.42
N ALA A 230 -12.27 9.25 11.16
CA ALA A 230 -11.30 9.06 10.10
C ALA A 230 -11.43 10.19 9.08
N LEU A 231 -10.30 10.75 8.71
CA LEU A 231 -10.19 11.81 7.72
C LEU A 231 -9.47 11.24 6.49
N ASP A 232 -9.92 11.63 5.30
CA ASP A 232 -9.21 11.35 4.05
C ASP A 232 -7.95 12.22 3.91
N GLN A 233 -7.22 12.02 2.80
CA GLN A 233 -6.00 12.79 2.50
C GLN A 233 -6.26 14.30 2.34
N ALA A 234 -7.48 14.70 1.97
CA ALA A 234 -7.88 16.10 1.87
C ALA A 234 -8.33 16.69 3.22
N GLY A 235 -8.45 15.88 4.26
CA GLY A 235 -8.91 16.26 5.59
C GLY A 235 -10.42 16.24 5.78
N HIS A 236 -11.18 15.67 4.84
CA HIS A 236 -12.63 15.48 5.01
C HIS A 236 -12.91 14.30 5.91
N GLU A 237 -13.89 14.44 6.81
CA GLU A 237 -14.36 13.34 7.65
C GLU A 237 -15.12 12.33 6.78
N VAL A 238 -14.62 11.09 6.76
CA VAL A 238 -15.20 9.98 5.98
C VAL A 238 -15.84 8.92 6.86
N TRP A 239 -15.55 8.95 8.16
CA TRP A 239 -16.13 8.03 9.16
C TRP A 239 -16.02 8.63 10.56
N HIS A 240 -16.99 8.35 11.40
CA HIS A 240 -16.94 8.63 12.84
C HIS A 240 -17.69 7.56 13.65
N ASP A 241 -17.29 7.42 14.91
CA ASP A 241 -17.95 6.54 15.89
C ASP A 241 -17.52 6.93 17.31
N THR A 242 -18.11 6.25 18.29
CA THR A 242 -17.78 6.41 19.69
C THR A 242 -17.18 5.11 20.24
N VAL A 243 -15.99 5.20 20.80
CA VAL A 243 -15.26 4.05 21.38
C VAL A 243 -15.48 4.01 22.88
N ALA A 244 -16.08 2.94 23.37
CA ALA A 244 -16.21 2.70 24.81
C ALA A 244 -14.88 2.19 25.38
N LEU A 245 -14.44 2.76 26.49
CA LEU A 245 -13.26 2.31 27.21
C LEU A 245 -13.63 1.26 28.26
N ALA A 246 -12.89 0.16 28.27
CA ALA A 246 -13.00 -0.92 29.26
C ALA A 246 -11.73 -1.00 30.11
N GLY A 247 -11.88 -1.22 31.40
CA GLY A 247 -10.74 -1.34 32.32
C GLY A 247 -10.96 -0.61 33.64
N THR A 248 -9.90 -0.09 34.20
CA THR A 248 -9.88 0.66 35.47
C THR A 248 -9.54 2.12 35.24
N GLU A 249 -9.65 2.97 36.29
CA GLU A 249 -9.20 4.36 36.22
C GLU A 249 -7.71 4.48 35.91
N ALA A 250 -6.89 3.56 36.44
CA ALA A 250 -5.45 3.58 36.17
C ALA A 250 -5.12 3.25 34.71
N LEU A 251 -5.86 2.35 34.09
CA LEU A 251 -5.75 2.00 32.68
C LEU A 251 -7.10 1.51 32.15
N ALA A 252 -7.62 2.22 31.16
CA ALA A 252 -8.74 1.80 30.37
C ALA A 252 -8.32 1.74 28.89
N SER A 253 -8.82 0.77 28.14
CA SER A 253 -8.48 0.63 26.73
C SER A 253 -9.73 0.50 25.86
N GLY A 254 -9.59 0.87 24.58
CA GLY A 254 -10.66 0.78 23.62
C GLY A 254 -10.15 0.34 22.25
N LEU A 255 -11.04 -0.23 21.45
CA LEU A 255 -10.77 -0.67 20.09
C LEU A 255 -11.78 -0.03 19.14
N ALA A 256 -11.31 0.89 18.29
CA ALA A 256 -12.10 1.40 17.17
C ALA A 256 -12.07 0.38 16.03
N GLN A 257 -13.21 0.17 15.36
CA GLN A 257 -13.35 -0.78 14.25
C GLN A 257 -14.02 -0.10 13.05
N LEU A 258 -13.23 0.17 12.04
CA LEU A 258 -13.67 0.78 10.80
C LEU A 258 -13.97 -0.35 9.80
N ARG A 259 -15.26 -0.61 9.57
CA ARG A 259 -15.74 -1.75 8.77
C ARG A 259 -15.28 -1.67 7.31
N PRO A 260 -15.17 -2.82 6.61
CA PRO A 260 -14.89 -2.85 5.19
C PRO A 260 -15.86 -1.96 4.41
N GLY A 261 -15.32 -1.17 3.50
CA GLY A 261 -16.11 -0.25 2.68
C GLY A 261 -16.51 1.07 3.33
N ALA A 262 -16.25 1.26 4.63
CA ALA A 262 -16.48 2.55 5.29
C ALA A 262 -15.47 3.63 4.87
N LEU A 263 -14.30 3.21 4.39
CA LEU A 263 -13.20 4.10 4.03
C LEU A 263 -12.98 4.11 2.52
N PRO A 264 -12.72 5.29 1.92
CA PRO A 264 -12.27 5.38 0.54
C PRO A 264 -10.85 4.84 0.41
N VAL A 265 -10.45 4.49 -0.82
CA VAL A 265 -9.06 4.18 -1.16
C VAL A 265 -8.19 5.39 -0.92
N GLY A 266 -7.01 5.18 -0.38
CA GLY A 266 -6.00 6.22 -0.18
C GLY A 266 -5.46 6.29 1.24
N ALA A 267 -4.50 7.18 1.44
CA ALA A 267 -3.99 7.51 2.76
C ALA A 267 -5.00 8.36 3.53
N GLY A 268 -5.06 8.15 4.83
CA GLY A 268 -5.91 8.90 5.72
C GLY A 268 -5.32 9.04 7.10
N ARG A 269 -6.05 9.72 7.98
CA ARG A 269 -5.68 9.92 9.37
C ARG A 269 -6.84 9.54 10.28
N PHE A 270 -6.58 8.62 11.19
CA PHE A 270 -7.48 8.30 12.28
C PHE A 270 -7.21 9.25 13.45
N GLU A 271 -8.26 9.81 14.02
CA GLU A 271 -8.21 10.71 15.17
C GLU A 271 -9.13 10.21 16.27
N ILE A 272 -8.69 10.32 17.53
CA ILE A 272 -9.47 9.94 18.69
C ILE A 272 -9.20 10.91 19.85
N GLY A 273 -10.26 11.27 20.57
CA GLY A 273 -10.17 12.21 21.68
C GLY A 273 -11.39 12.15 22.59
N ARG A 274 -11.34 12.89 23.69
CA ARG A 274 -12.50 13.07 24.58
C ARG A 274 -13.61 13.83 23.86
N PRO A 275 -14.89 13.63 24.21
CA PRO A 275 -15.98 14.46 23.69
C PRO A 275 -15.70 15.95 23.94
N GLY A 276 -15.78 16.77 22.89
CA GLY A 276 -15.52 18.21 22.97
C GLY A 276 -14.03 18.59 23.12
N ALA A 277 -13.10 17.65 22.97
CA ALA A 277 -11.66 17.97 23.02
C ALA A 277 -11.26 18.83 21.83
N GLU A 278 -10.44 19.87 22.10
CA GLU A 278 -9.72 20.60 21.07
C GLU A 278 -8.61 19.73 20.44
N ALA A 279 -7.99 20.20 19.36
CA ALA A 279 -6.94 19.48 18.65
C ALA A 279 -5.79 19.01 19.57
N ALA A 280 -5.43 19.77 20.58
CA ALA A 280 -4.38 19.40 21.55
C ALA A 280 -4.74 18.17 22.42
N GLY A 281 -6.03 17.90 22.63
CA GLY A 281 -6.55 16.73 23.37
C GLY A 281 -6.82 15.52 22.51
N THR A 282 -6.60 15.62 21.20
CA THR A 282 -6.81 14.56 20.22
C THR A 282 -5.49 13.84 19.94
N ARG A 283 -5.55 12.51 19.75
CA ARG A 283 -4.44 11.68 19.29
C ARG A 283 -4.74 11.17 17.89
N SER A 284 -3.72 11.07 17.05
CA SER A 284 -3.89 10.65 15.68
C SER A 284 -2.88 9.58 15.26
N ALA A 285 -3.29 8.76 14.31
CA ALA A 285 -2.44 7.79 13.63
C ALA A 285 -2.77 7.77 12.13
N PRO A 286 -1.79 7.56 11.25
CA PRO A 286 -2.03 7.41 9.82
C PRO A 286 -2.62 6.04 9.52
N PHE A 287 -3.26 5.91 8.35
CA PHE A 287 -3.66 4.64 7.77
C PHE A 287 -3.64 4.70 6.24
N LEU A 288 -3.61 3.53 5.63
CA LEU A 288 -3.73 3.36 4.19
C LEU A 288 -4.84 2.35 3.87
N VAL A 289 -5.72 2.70 2.94
CA VAL A 289 -6.64 1.77 2.30
C VAL A 289 -6.14 1.54 0.89
N SER A 290 -5.69 0.32 0.60
CA SER A 290 -5.07 -0.03 -0.68
C SER A 290 -5.78 -1.21 -1.33
N PHE A 291 -5.67 -1.32 -2.65
CA PHE A 291 -6.15 -2.47 -3.40
C PHE A 291 -5.26 -3.71 -3.22
N SER A 292 -4.01 -3.51 -2.85
CA SER A 292 -3.02 -4.57 -2.62
C SER A 292 -1.94 -4.05 -1.67
N ASP A 293 -1.32 -4.96 -0.93
CA ASP A 293 -0.17 -4.67 -0.08
C ASP A 293 1.12 -4.40 -0.87
N GLN A 294 1.14 -4.77 -2.16
CA GLN A 294 2.30 -4.61 -3.04
C GLN A 294 2.29 -3.29 -3.81
N TRP A 295 1.09 -2.73 -4.07
CA TRP A 295 0.95 -1.53 -4.91
C TRP A 295 0.26 -0.41 -4.14
N ALA A 296 0.93 0.73 -4.09
CA ALA A 296 0.43 1.94 -3.44
C ALA A 296 -0.56 2.69 -4.34
N ILE A 297 -1.60 2.02 -4.82
CA ILE A 297 -2.67 2.67 -5.58
C ILE A 297 -3.63 3.34 -4.60
N THR A 298 -3.58 4.65 -4.57
CA THR A 298 -4.31 5.49 -3.61
C THR A 298 -5.53 6.18 -4.23
N ASN A 299 -5.91 5.82 -5.47
CA ASN A 299 -7.03 6.42 -6.18
C ASN A 299 -7.82 5.37 -6.96
N TYR A 300 -9.15 5.36 -6.79
CA TYR A 300 -10.03 4.39 -7.44
C TYR A 300 -10.05 4.53 -8.98
N ASP A 301 -10.18 5.75 -9.49
CA ASP A 301 -10.30 5.98 -10.93
C ASP A 301 -8.98 5.69 -11.66
N GLU A 302 -7.86 5.90 -10.97
CA GLU A 302 -6.53 5.50 -11.43
C GLU A 302 -6.43 3.98 -11.55
N MET A 303 -6.87 3.22 -10.52
CA MET A 303 -6.96 1.77 -10.58
C MET A 303 -7.75 1.29 -11.79
N ILE A 304 -8.95 1.86 -12.03
CA ILE A 304 -9.77 1.50 -13.18
C ILE A 304 -9.07 1.80 -14.50
N SER A 305 -8.33 2.91 -14.58
CA SER A 305 -7.60 3.27 -15.80
C SER A 305 -6.44 2.31 -16.10
N LEU A 306 -5.79 1.80 -15.07
CA LEU A 306 -4.74 0.78 -15.19
C LEU A 306 -5.27 -0.57 -15.65
N LEU A 307 -6.52 -0.93 -15.35
CA LEU A 307 -7.15 -2.19 -15.76
C LEU A 307 -7.58 -2.23 -17.24
N ARG A 308 -7.23 -1.23 -18.06
CA ARG A 308 -7.66 -1.13 -19.48
C ARG A 308 -7.32 -2.34 -20.34
N TYR A 309 -6.24 -3.05 -20.04
CA TYR A 309 -5.81 -4.24 -20.78
C TYR A 309 -6.14 -5.54 -20.05
N PHE A 310 -6.78 -5.47 -18.86
CA PHE A 310 -7.18 -6.65 -18.11
C PHE A 310 -8.18 -7.49 -18.93
N GLU A 311 -8.08 -8.80 -18.82
CA GLU A 311 -8.86 -9.69 -19.68
C GLU A 311 -10.37 -9.62 -19.45
N ARG A 312 -10.81 -9.47 -18.18
CA ARG A 312 -12.22 -9.43 -17.79
C ARG A 312 -12.81 -8.01 -17.88
N GLN A 313 -12.94 -7.50 -19.11
CA GLN A 313 -13.47 -6.15 -19.36
C GLN A 313 -14.94 -5.98 -18.91
N ASP A 314 -15.70 -7.07 -18.86
CA ASP A 314 -17.05 -7.08 -18.30
C ASP A 314 -17.07 -6.62 -16.84
N TRP A 315 -16.10 -7.04 -16.06
CA TRP A 315 -15.91 -6.62 -14.67
C TRP A 315 -15.32 -5.21 -14.56
N VAL A 316 -14.37 -4.86 -15.41
CA VAL A 316 -13.81 -3.49 -15.42
C VAL A 316 -14.89 -2.45 -15.72
N ASP A 317 -15.83 -2.78 -16.61
CA ASP A 317 -16.97 -1.91 -16.90
C ASP A 317 -17.93 -1.80 -15.71
N LYS A 318 -18.21 -2.88 -14.97
CA LYS A 318 -18.97 -2.82 -13.72
C LYS A 318 -18.31 -1.92 -12.69
N LEU A 319 -16.98 -2.07 -12.48
CA LEU A 319 -16.20 -1.22 -11.58
C LEU A 319 -16.28 0.26 -11.99
N ARG A 320 -16.14 0.55 -13.29
CA ARG A 320 -16.19 1.93 -13.83
C ARG A 320 -17.52 2.62 -13.57
N HIS A 321 -18.62 1.88 -13.65
CA HIS A 321 -19.99 2.42 -13.51
C HIS A 321 -20.54 2.27 -12.08
N ALA A 322 -19.81 1.67 -11.15
CA ALA A 322 -20.27 1.49 -9.79
C ALA A 322 -20.43 2.83 -9.06
N ALA A 323 -21.58 3.02 -8.42
CA ALA A 323 -21.80 4.16 -7.53
C ALA A 323 -20.79 4.14 -6.35
N PRO A 324 -20.37 5.28 -5.82
CA PRO A 324 -19.33 5.35 -4.79
C PRO A 324 -19.56 4.43 -3.58
N ASP A 325 -20.79 4.32 -3.11
CA ASP A 325 -21.22 3.46 -2.00
C ASP A 325 -21.21 1.97 -2.35
N GLN A 326 -21.29 1.61 -3.63
CA GLN A 326 -21.26 0.23 -4.13
C GLN A 326 -19.85 -0.23 -4.52
N ARG A 327 -18.93 0.69 -4.77
CA ARG A 327 -17.56 0.39 -5.23
C ARG A 327 -16.84 -0.68 -4.38
N PRO A 328 -16.89 -0.65 -3.02
CA PRO A 328 -16.21 -1.68 -2.22
C PRO A 328 -16.80 -3.08 -2.41
N ALA A 329 -18.11 -3.20 -2.58
CA ALA A 329 -18.78 -4.49 -2.82
C ALA A 329 -18.43 -5.03 -4.22
N VAL A 330 -18.53 -4.19 -5.24
CA VAL A 330 -18.21 -4.56 -6.64
C VAL A 330 -16.72 -4.93 -6.77
N TRP A 331 -15.82 -4.22 -6.07
CA TRP A 331 -14.40 -4.57 -6.04
C TRP A 331 -14.16 -5.95 -5.44
N ARG A 332 -14.80 -6.28 -4.33
CA ARG A 332 -14.70 -7.58 -3.67
C ARG A 332 -15.18 -8.73 -4.57
N GLU A 333 -16.30 -8.51 -5.26
CA GLU A 333 -16.82 -9.48 -6.21
C GLU A 333 -15.88 -9.67 -7.42
N PHE A 334 -15.35 -8.57 -7.95
CA PHE A 334 -14.34 -8.59 -9.01
C PHE A 334 -13.10 -9.37 -8.58
N TYR A 335 -12.54 -9.06 -7.41
CA TYR A 335 -11.34 -9.72 -6.89
C TYR A 335 -11.56 -11.24 -6.79
N LYS A 336 -12.69 -11.65 -6.21
CA LYS A 336 -13.04 -13.07 -6.09
C LYS A 336 -13.31 -13.73 -7.45
N ALA A 337 -14.00 -13.06 -8.35
CA ALA A 337 -14.38 -13.64 -9.66
C ALA A 337 -13.22 -13.75 -10.65
N THR A 338 -12.12 -13.06 -10.39
CA THR A 338 -10.91 -13.07 -11.23
C THR A 338 -9.75 -13.83 -10.62
N ASP A 339 -9.91 -14.33 -9.40
CA ASP A 339 -8.93 -15.15 -8.70
C ASP A 339 -8.88 -16.57 -9.28
N PRO A 340 -7.75 -17.00 -9.87
CA PRO A 340 -7.61 -18.33 -10.45
C PRO A 340 -7.32 -19.41 -9.39
N VAL A 341 -6.92 -19.03 -8.16
CA VAL A 341 -6.49 -19.96 -7.11
C VAL A 341 -7.11 -19.59 -5.77
N GLU A 342 -8.34 -19.96 -5.51
CA GLU A 342 -9.07 -19.64 -4.27
C GLU A 342 -8.38 -20.07 -2.96
N SER A 343 -7.35 -20.90 -3.03
CA SER A 343 -6.61 -21.41 -1.86
C SER A 343 -5.49 -20.50 -1.39
N THR A 344 -5.13 -19.51 -2.16
CA THR A 344 -4.14 -18.48 -1.84
C THR A 344 -4.84 -17.19 -1.42
N PRO A 345 -4.25 -16.37 -0.55
CA PRO A 345 -4.85 -15.10 -0.15
C PRO A 345 -4.75 -14.01 -1.23
N GLU A 346 -3.83 -14.18 -2.20
CA GLU A 346 -3.61 -13.28 -3.32
C GLU A 346 -4.45 -13.67 -4.53
N ASN A 347 -4.77 -12.68 -5.38
CA ASN A 347 -5.32 -12.92 -6.71
C ASN A 347 -4.18 -12.90 -7.74
N GLU A 348 -3.70 -14.08 -8.15
CA GLU A 348 -2.54 -14.21 -9.04
C GLU A 348 -2.78 -13.60 -10.42
N ALA A 349 -4.03 -13.54 -10.89
CA ALA A 349 -4.34 -12.91 -12.18
C ALA A 349 -4.09 -11.39 -12.11
N ILE A 350 -4.56 -10.73 -11.05
CA ILE A 350 -4.37 -9.29 -10.83
C ILE A 350 -2.88 -9.00 -10.59
N GLU A 351 -2.22 -9.78 -9.74
CA GLU A 351 -0.79 -9.61 -9.46
C GLU A 351 0.08 -9.83 -10.69
N GLY A 352 -0.17 -10.89 -11.43
CA GLY A 352 0.51 -11.14 -12.69
C GLY A 352 0.30 -10.01 -13.71
N TYR A 353 -0.90 -9.45 -13.75
CA TYR A 353 -1.24 -8.32 -14.61
C TYR A 353 -0.43 -7.07 -14.24
N PHE A 354 -0.41 -6.66 -12.97
CA PHE A 354 0.34 -5.47 -12.53
C PHE A 354 1.85 -5.64 -12.66
N ARG A 355 2.36 -6.85 -12.43
CA ARG A 355 3.77 -7.17 -12.70
C ARG A 355 4.11 -6.95 -14.17
N ARG A 356 3.24 -7.36 -15.11
CA ARG A 356 3.43 -7.08 -16.55
C ARG A 356 3.37 -5.59 -16.87
N ILE A 357 2.49 -4.81 -16.22
CA ILE A 357 2.47 -3.33 -16.35
C ILE A 357 3.83 -2.73 -15.93
N GLN A 358 4.36 -3.16 -14.79
CA GLN A 358 5.66 -2.68 -14.29
C GLN A 358 6.79 -2.98 -15.28
N ILE A 359 6.87 -4.23 -15.75
CA ILE A 359 7.88 -4.66 -16.73
C ILE A 359 7.71 -3.88 -18.03
N ALA A 360 6.49 -3.75 -18.54
CA ALA A 360 6.21 -3.00 -19.77
C ALA A 360 6.65 -1.54 -19.64
N ASN A 361 6.38 -0.91 -18.49
CA ASN A 361 6.76 0.47 -18.26
C ASN A 361 8.29 0.69 -18.24
N GLN A 362 9.04 -0.32 -17.80
CA GLN A 362 10.52 -0.28 -17.81
C GLN A 362 11.10 -0.60 -19.18
N ARG A 363 10.60 -1.66 -19.86
CA ARG A 363 11.20 -2.21 -21.09
C ARG A 363 10.82 -1.46 -22.37
N PHE A 364 9.61 -0.90 -22.43
CA PHE A 364 9.04 -0.36 -23.68
C PHE A 364 8.78 1.14 -23.62
N ARG A 365 9.47 1.86 -22.73
CA ARG A 365 9.36 3.33 -22.66
C ARG A 365 9.84 3.94 -23.97
N GLU A 366 9.02 4.80 -24.56
CA GLU A 366 9.28 5.53 -25.79
C GLU A 366 9.33 7.04 -25.53
N SER A 367 9.86 7.82 -26.49
CA SER A 367 9.94 9.27 -26.32
C SER A 367 8.56 9.89 -26.13
N GLY A 368 8.30 10.40 -24.92
CA GLY A 368 7.05 11.06 -24.54
C GLY A 368 5.88 10.12 -24.26
N GLU A 369 6.11 8.79 -24.17
CA GLU A 369 5.05 7.83 -23.86
C GLU A 369 5.53 6.78 -22.85
N PRO A 370 4.79 6.56 -21.74
CA PRO A 370 5.09 5.49 -20.79
C PRO A 370 5.05 4.12 -21.47
N GLY A 371 5.97 3.22 -21.07
CA GLY A 371 6.11 1.92 -21.72
C GLY A 371 4.85 1.08 -21.74
N TRP A 372 4.04 1.13 -20.69
CA TRP A 372 2.78 0.39 -20.57
C TRP A 372 1.66 0.90 -21.50
N LEU A 373 1.78 2.12 -22.03
CA LEU A 373 0.81 2.71 -22.98
C LEU A 373 1.23 2.53 -24.45
N THR A 374 2.47 2.10 -24.71
CA THR A 374 2.95 1.86 -26.07
C THR A 374 2.32 0.61 -26.67
N ASP A 375 2.33 0.48 -27.99
CA ASP A 375 1.83 -0.72 -28.66
C ASP A 375 2.56 -2.00 -28.22
N ARG A 376 3.88 -1.91 -27.99
CA ARG A 376 4.67 -3.02 -27.44
C ARG A 376 4.27 -3.34 -26.01
N GLY A 377 4.04 -2.33 -25.19
CA GLY A 377 3.57 -2.50 -23.83
C GLY A 377 2.18 -3.14 -23.77
N GLU A 378 1.22 -2.67 -24.57
CA GLU A 378 -0.11 -3.25 -24.69
C GLU A 378 -0.06 -4.75 -25.01
N VAL A 379 0.70 -5.13 -26.05
CA VAL A 379 0.83 -6.53 -26.48
C VAL A 379 1.49 -7.37 -25.39
N PHE A 380 2.56 -6.88 -24.77
CA PHE A 380 3.25 -7.57 -23.68
C PHE A 380 2.34 -7.79 -22.45
N ILE A 381 1.57 -6.78 -22.05
CA ILE A 381 0.68 -6.89 -20.90
C ILE A 381 -0.41 -7.93 -21.17
N THR A 382 -0.95 -8.01 -22.38
CA THR A 382 -2.04 -8.91 -22.74
C THR A 382 -1.58 -10.33 -23.05
N LEU A 383 -0.49 -10.50 -23.81
CA LEU A 383 -0.03 -11.80 -24.31
C LEU A 383 1.20 -12.36 -23.60
N GLY A 384 1.90 -11.53 -22.79
CA GLY A 384 3.16 -11.92 -22.16
C GLY A 384 4.37 -11.72 -23.07
N ASP A 385 5.51 -12.34 -22.69
CA ASP A 385 6.74 -12.35 -23.50
C ASP A 385 6.52 -13.11 -24.82
N PRO A 386 7.01 -12.58 -25.95
CA PRO A 386 7.03 -13.34 -27.20
C PRO A 386 8.05 -14.47 -27.14
N ASP A 387 7.80 -15.55 -27.87
CA ASP A 387 8.73 -16.67 -28.00
C ASP A 387 10.00 -16.31 -28.79
N ASP A 388 9.88 -15.38 -29.75
CA ASP A 388 11.00 -14.89 -30.57
C ASP A 388 10.84 -13.39 -30.82
N VAL A 389 11.99 -12.67 -30.73
CA VAL A 389 12.10 -11.24 -31.03
C VAL A 389 13.20 -11.03 -32.07
N PHE A 390 12.83 -10.53 -33.23
CA PHE A 390 13.76 -10.14 -34.26
C PHE A 390 13.77 -8.63 -34.45
N ASP A 391 14.92 -8.01 -34.16
CA ASP A 391 15.12 -6.57 -34.28
C ASP A 391 15.82 -6.26 -35.61
N PHE A 392 15.16 -5.52 -36.49
CA PHE A 392 15.71 -5.06 -37.77
C PHE A 392 15.89 -3.53 -37.84
N THR A 393 15.96 -2.89 -36.66
CA THR A 393 16.17 -1.42 -36.58
C THR A 393 17.52 -0.98 -37.11
N THR A 394 18.51 -1.86 -37.09
CA THR A 394 19.89 -1.58 -37.59
C THR A 394 20.13 -1.93 -39.06
N ASP A 395 19.26 -2.78 -39.66
CA ASP A 395 19.41 -3.20 -41.07
C ASP A 395 18.57 -2.32 -42.02
N ILE A 396 18.89 -1.04 -42.05
CA ILE A 396 18.21 -0.03 -42.90
C ILE A 396 18.48 -0.28 -44.37
N SER A 397 19.58 -1.01 -44.73
CA SER A 397 20.03 -1.18 -46.09
C SER A 397 19.11 -2.03 -46.98
N ARG A 398 18.25 -2.88 -46.40
CA ARG A 398 17.35 -3.79 -47.13
C ARG A 398 15.89 -3.36 -47.19
N SER A 399 15.37 -2.66 -46.19
CA SER A 399 13.92 -2.34 -46.11
C SER A 399 13.59 -0.88 -45.97
N GLY A 400 14.57 -0.01 -45.63
CA GLY A 400 14.34 1.42 -45.34
C GLY A 400 13.47 1.68 -44.10
N VAL A 401 12.98 0.63 -43.41
CA VAL A 401 12.05 0.72 -42.29
C VAL A 401 12.70 0.13 -41.04
N ARG A 402 12.66 0.90 -39.95
CA ARG A 402 13.06 0.42 -38.61
C ARG A 402 11.92 -0.33 -37.95
N GLY A 403 12.22 -1.48 -37.34
CA GLY A 403 11.15 -2.22 -36.69
C GLY A 403 11.60 -3.42 -35.90
N VAL A 404 10.61 -4.04 -35.22
CA VAL A 404 10.77 -5.25 -34.41
C VAL A 404 9.66 -6.21 -34.78
N ARG A 405 10.00 -7.49 -34.95
CA ARG A 405 9.05 -8.58 -35.14
C ARG A 405 8.95 -9.40 -33.85
N TRP A 406 7.74 -9.64 -33.37
CA TRP A 406 7.46 -10.56 -32.28
C TRP A 406 6.68 -11.76 -32.77
N THR A 407 7.08 -12.96 -32.34
CA THR A 407 6.42 -14.22 -32.70
C THR A 407 5.93 -14.92 -31.45
N TYR A 408 4.67 -15.38 -31.48
CA TYR A 408 4.01 -16.17 -30.47
C TYR A 408 3.60 -17.52 -31.10
N ASN A 409 4.40 -18.56 -30.87
CA ASN A 409 4.25 -19.87 -31.53
C ASN A 409 2.93 -20.55 -31.14
N THR A 410 2.62 -20.55 -29.84
CA THR A 410 1.38 -21.18 -29.32
C THR A 410 0.12 -20.52 -29.88
N LEU A 411 0.17 -19.19 -30.10
CA LEU A 411 -0.94 -18.41 -30.65
C LEU A 411 -0.93 -18.35 -32.17
N ARG A 412 0.11 -18.90 -32.83
CA ARG A 412 0.36 -18.79 -34.28
C ARG A 412 0.23 -17.32 -34.73
N LEU A 413 0.85 -16.41 -33.98
CA LEU A 413 0.75 -14.97 -34.18
C LEU A 413 2.13 -14.38 -34.41
N THR A 414 2.26 -13.58 -35.46
CA THR A 414 3.48 -12.80 -35.74
C THR A 414 3.09 -11.32 -35.86
N LEU A 415 3.71 -10.48 -35.06
CA LEU A 415 3.41 -9.07 -34.99
C LEU A 415 4.63 -8.24 -35.43
N PHE A 416 4.38 -7.22 -36.23
CA PHE A 416 5.40 -6.28 -36.70
C PHE A 416 5.13 -4.90 -36.10
N PHE A 417 6.14 -4.37 -35.41
CA PHE A 417 6.17 -3.01 -34.88
C PHE A 417 7.12 -2.19 -35.73
N GLN A 418 6.66 -1.05 -36.24
CA GLN A 418 7.45 -0.15 -37.10
C GLN A 418 7.64 1.21 -36.47
N ASP A 419 8.85 1.75 -36.55
CA ASP A 419 9.16 3.14 -36.23
C ASP A 419 9.22 3.97 -37.52
N ASN A 420 8.08 4.54 -37.89
CA ASN A 420 7.95 5.39 -39.07
C ASN A 420 8.55 6.79 -38.88
N THR A 421 8.88 7.17 -37.64
CA THR A 421 9.38 8.50 -37.30
C THR A 421 10.88 8.54 -37.13
N GLY A 422 11.53 7.40 -36.90
CA GLY A 422 12.95 7.31 -36.60
C GLY A 422 13.32 7.73 -35.14
N PHE A 423 12.34 8.05 -34.33
CA PHE A 423 12.53 8.52 -32.94
C PHE A 423 12.28 7.43 -31.87
N GLY A 424 12.27 6.15 -32.28
CA GLY A 424 12.07 5.04 -31.35
C GLY A 424 10.62 4.83 -30.96
N ARG A 425 9.65 5.31 -31.77
CA ARG A 425 8.21 5.09 -31.56
C ARG A 425 7.73 3.92 -32.39
N PHE A 426 7.56 2.78 -31.76
CA PHE A 426 7.17 1.54 -32.41
C PHE A 426 5.65 1.35 -32.39
N ARG A 427 5.04 1.31 -33.58
CA ARG A 427 3.59 1.09 -33.72
C ARG A 427 3.33 -0.22 -34.45
N LEU A 428 2.30 -0.95 -34.04
CA LEU A 428 1.81 -2.12 -34.77
C LEU A 428 1.42 -1.73 -36.18
N THR A 429 1.87 -2.50 -37.15
CA THR A 429 1.36 -2.36 -38.51
C THR A 429 -0.15 -2.60 -38.55
N PRO A 430 -0.91 -2.02 -39.48
CA PRO A 430 -2.37 -2.22 -39.54
C PRO A 430 -2.79 -3.67 -39.57
N LEU A 431 -2.07 -4.52 -40.32
CA LEU A 431 -2.31 -5.96 -40.37
C LEU A 431 -2.05 -6.63 -39.02
N SER A 432 -0.90 -6.34 -38.40
CA SER A 432 -0.59 -6.88 -37.07
C SER A 432 -1.56 -6.42 -35.99
N ARG A 433 -2.06 -5.19 -36.07
CA ARG A 433 -3.11 -4.68 -35.16
C ARG A 433 -4.40 -5.50 -35.29
N ALA A 434 -4.83 -5.78 -36.53
CA ALA A 434 -6.04 -6.55 -36.76
C ALA A 434 -5.90 -8.03 -36.27
N GLU A 435 -4.74 -8.66 -36.53
CA GLU A 435 -4.48 -10.03 -36.04
C GLU A 435 -4.40 -10.08 -34.52
N TYR A 436 -3.73 -9.14 -33.88
CA TYR A 436 -3.65 -9.03 -32.43
C TYR A 436 -5.07 -8.90 -31.83
N GLN A 437 -5.88 -7.99 -32.34
CA GLN A 437 -7.26 -7.79 -31.85
C GLN A 437 -8.10 -9.06 -32.02
N ARG A 438 -7.94 -9.80 -33.12
CA ARG A 438 -8.62 -11.06 -33.34
C ARG A 438 -8.21 -12.11 -32.29
N VAL A 439 -6.92 -12.23 -31.97
CA VAL A 439 -6.42 -13.19 -30.99
C VAL A 439 -6.92 -12.84 -29.58
N VAL A 440 -6.83 -11.57 -29.18
CA VAL A 440 -7.34 -11.09 -27.88
C VAL A 440 -8.85 -11.34 -27.76
N ALA A 441 -9.63 -11.05 -28.80
CA ALA A 441 -11.07 -11.33 -28.81
C ALA A 441 -11.39 -12.84 -28.70
N GLN A 442 -10.56 -13.71 -29.30
CA GLN A 442 -10.71 -15.17 -29.16
C GLN A 442 -10.39 -15.66 -27.74
N GLN A 443 -9.33 -15.12 -27.11
CA GLN A 443 -8.98 -15.46 -25.73
C GLN A 443 -10.11 -15.08 -24.77
N ARG A 444 -10.63 -13.86 -24.88
CA ARG A 444 -11.75 -13.36 -24.06
C ARG A 444 -13.04 -14.17 -24.18
N ARG A 445 -13.27 -14.85 -25.32
CA ARG A 445 -14.45 -15.72 -25.51
C ARG A 445 -14.28 -17.13 -24.91
N ARG A 446 -13.08 -17.54 -24.59
CA ARG A 446 -12.77 -18.87 -24.03
C ARG A 446 -12.78 -18.91 -22.50
N GLN A 447 -12.80 -17.73 -21.89
CA GLN A 447 -12.94 -17.50 -20.45
C GLN A 447 -14.39 -17.21 -20.05
#